data_434c592f83a65457056120ae30da14b7
#
_entry.id   434c592f83a65457056120ae30da14b7
#
_cell.length_a   1.000
_cell.length_b   1.000
_cell.length_c   1.000
_cell.angle_alpha   90.00
_cell.angle_beta   90.00
_cell.angle_gamma   90.00
#
_symmetry.space_group_name_H-M   'P 1'
#
loop_
_entity.id
_entity.type
_entity.pdbx_description
1 polymer ?
#
loop_
_entity_poly.entity_id
_entity_poly.type
_entity_poly.pdbx_seq_one_letter_code
_entity_poly.pdbx_strand_id
1 'polypeptide(L)'
;LQQSPASEFEAVTHMSLKDHIKYFSRYHGLNRQDAVFFNQSDLICDMAKKEDFIIMGRCADAILTNNGIPHISIYITAPIEQRIQRAIEVNSGLDRKKARHFLKKLDKKHAHYYNFYTGRSWGNANNYDLCINSASYGIDGTVDFILRMIGRDKDKKKSE
;
A
#
# COMPACT_ATOMS: atom_id res chain seq x y z
N LEU A 1 14.65 11.54 5.81
CA LEU A 1 14.08 12.03 4.55
C LEU A 1 12.56 11.99 4.70
N GLN A 2 11.97 13.16 4.89
CA GLN A 2 10.54 13.37 4.72
C GLN A 2 10.22 13.00 3.27
N GLN A 3 9.65 11.83 3.05
CA GLN A 3 8.85 11.65 1.86
C GLN A 3 7.61 12.51 2.07
N SER A 4 7.63 13.66 1.43
CA SER A 4 6.50 14.59 1.43
C SER A 4 5.32 13.91 0.71
N PRO A 5 4.08 14.36 0.99
CA PRO A 5 2.92 13.94 0.20
C PRO A 5 3.07 14.14 -1.31
N ALA A 6 4.08 14.88 -1.76
CA ALA A 6 4.41 15.11 -3.16
C ALA A 6 5.01 13.88 -3.87
N SER A 7 5.76 13.00 -3.16
CA SER A 7 6.28 11.78 -3.80
C SER A 7 5.19 10.74 -4.10
N GLU A 8 4.05 10.83 -3.42
CA GLU A 8 2.87 10.03 -3.73
C GLU A 8 2.10 10.56 -4.96
N PHE A 9 2.39 11.79 -5.37
CA PHE A 9 1.84 12.41 -6.58
C PHE A 9 2.62 12.04 -7.85
N GLU A 10 3.86 11.56 -7.73
CA GLU A 10 4.71 11.25 -8.88
C GLU A 10 4.22 10.03 -9.69
N ALA A 11 3.53 9.08 -9.07
CA ALA A 11 2.88 7.99 -9.81
C ALA A 11 1.75 8.46 -10.75
N VAL A 12 1.22 9.67 -10.50
CA VAL A 12 0.17 10.30 -11.33
C VAL A 12 0.76 11.19 -12.43
N THR A 13 2.05 11.54 -12.37
CA THR A 13 2.68 12.52 -13.28
C THR A 13 2.96 12.00 -14.69
N HIS A 14 2.80 10.71 -14.95
CA HIS A 14 2.91 10.14 -16.31
C HIS A 14 1.59 10.09 -17.08
N MET A 15 0.50 10.55 -16.49
CA MET A 15 -0.78 10.64 -17.20
C MET A 15 -0.85 11.90 -18.08
N SER A 16 -1.38 11.74 -19.30
CA SER A 16 -1.69 12.88 -20.17
C SER A 16 -2.62 13.89 -19.45
N LEU A 17 -2.42 15.18 -19.71
CA LEU A 17 -3.28 16.26 -19.19
C LEU A 17 -4.77 16.02 -19.52
N LYS A 18 -5.08 15.39 -20.66
CA LYS A 18 -6.45 15.01 -21.07
C LYS A 18 -7.04 13.92 -20.16
N ASP A 19 -6.22 12.96 -19.74
CA ASP A 19 -6.64 11.89 -18.84
C ASP A 19 -6.88 12.45 -17.42
N HIS A 20 -6.03 13.37 -16.96
CA HIS A 20 -6.23 14.12 -15.71
C HIS A 20 -7.56 14.87 -15.68
N ILE A 21 -7.88 15.59 -16.75
CA ILE A 21 -9.13 16.35 -16.86
C ILE A 21 -10.34 15.40 -16.91
N LYS A 22 -10.25 14.29 -17.63
CA LYS A 22 -11.30 13.28 -17.72
C LYS A 22 -11.62 12.63 -16.37
N TYR A 23 -10.60 12.30 -15.57
CA TYR A 23 -10.79 11.75 -14.23
C TYR A 23 -11.34 12.80 -13.26
N PHE A 24 -10.86 14.04 -13.31
CA PHE A 24 -11.32 15.10 -12.43
C PHE A 24 -12.79 15.51 -12.71
N SER A 25 -13.25 15.42 -13.97
CA SER A 25 -14.60 15.80 -14.34
C SER A 25 -15.68 14.76 -13.96
N ARG A 26 -15.29 13.50 -13.75
CA ARG A 26 -16.23 12.41 -13.47
C ARG A 26 -16.88 12.50 -12.09
N TYR A 27 -16.22 13.14 -11.12
CA TYR A 27 -16.62 13.19 -9.72
C TYR A 27 -16.94 14.60 -9.21
N HIS A 28 -17.49 15.46 -10.08
CA HIS A 28 -17.99 16.78 -9.71
C HIS A 28 -19.11 16.66 -8.67
N GLY A 29 -18.99 17.39 -7.56
CA GLY A 29 -19.97 17.42 -6.47
C GLY A 29 -19.58 16.61 -5.24
N LEU A 30 -18.54 15.77 -5.31
CA LEU A 30 -17.98 15.10 -4.14
C LEU A 30 -17.04 16.04 -3.37
N ASN A 31 -16.87 15.78 -2.07
CA ASN A 31 -15.80 16.42 -1.33
C ASN A 31 -14.45 16.00 -1.91
N ARG A 32 -13.39 16.82 -1.65
CA ARG A 32 -12.06 16.61 -2.24
C ARG A 32 -11.46 15.24 -1.93
N GLN A 33 -11.70 14.71 -0.73
CA GLN A 33 -11.13 13.41 -0.32
C GLN A 33 -11.77 12.25 -1.04
N ASP A 34 -13.09 12.27 -1.19
CA ASP A 34 -13.83 11.23 -1.92
C ASP A 34 -13.51 11.28 -3.41
N ALA A 35 -13.41 12.47 -4.00
CA ALA A 35 -13.01 12.62 -5.40
C ALA A 35 -11.61 12.03 -5.64
N VAL A 36 -10.66 12.26 -4.74
CA VAL A 36 -9.32 11.67 -4.82
C VAL A 36 -9.39 10.14 -4.71
N PHE A 37 -10.17 9.61 -3.76
CA PHE A 37 -10.31 8.16 -3.62
C PHE A 37 -10.87 7.51 -4.87
N PHE A 38 -11.95 8.02 -5.45
CA PHE A 38 -12.57 7.45 -6.63
C PHE A 38 -11.69 7.57 -7.89
N ASN A 39 -11.01 8.70 -8.07
CA ASN A 39 -10.04 8.86 -9.16
C ASN A 39 -8.87 7.86 -9.04
N GLN A 40 -8.34 7.66 -7.83
CA GLN A 40 -7.32 6.65 -7.59
C GLN A 40 -7.84 5.23 -7.84
N SER A 41 -9.08 4.94 -7.46
CA SER A 41 -9.71 3.64 -7.70
C SER A 41 -9.82 3.32 -9.19
N ASP A 42 -10.27 4.28 -9.99
CA ASP A 42 -10.35 4.13 -11.45
C ASP A 42 -8.95 3.89 -12.05
N LEU A 43 -7.95 4.67 -11.62
CA LEU A 43 -6.58 4.51 -12.10
C LEU A 43 -6.01 3.13 -11.75
N ILE A 44 -6.20 2.66 -10.51
CA ILE A 44 -5.74 1.33 -10.07
C ILE A 44 -6.36 0.24 -10.95
N CYS A 45 -7.68 0.30 -11.19
CA CYS A 45 -8.38 -0.66 -12.04
C CYS A 45 -7.89 -0.62 -13.49
N ASP A 46 -7.64 0.57 -14.04
CA ASP A 46 -7.18 0.73 -15.42
C ASP A 46 -5.74 0.23 -15.60
N MET A 47 -4.87 0.45 -14.62
CA MET A 47 -3.50 -0.09 -14.61
C MET A 47 -3.51 -1.62 -14.52
N ALA A 48 -4.30 -2.18 -13.60
CA ALA A 48 -4.35 -3.62 -13.37
C ALA A 48 -4.87 -4.42 -14.59
N LYS A 49 -5.60 -3.78 -15.50
CA LYS A 49 -6.03 -4.40 -16.76
C LYS A 49 -4.98 -4.38 -17.86
N LYS A 50 -3.91 -3.57 -17.70
CA LYS A 50 -2.91 -3.35 -18.73
C LYS A 50 -1.59 -4.07 -18.46
N GLU A 51 -1.20 -4.13 -17.17
CA GLU A 51 0.12 -4.62 -16.79
C GLU A 51 0.15 -5.13 -15.35
N ASP A 52 1.14 -5.95 -15.04
CA ASP A 52 1.47 -6.35 -13.67
C ASP A 52 2.21 -5.21 -12.96
N PHE A 53 1.76 -4.85 -11.75
CA PHE A 53 2.42 -3.83 -10.94
C PHE A 53 2.29 -4.13 -9.44
N ILE A 54 3.08 -3.44 -8.63
CA ILE A 54 3.00 -3.49 -7.18
C ILE A 54 2.44 -2.16 -6.70
N ILE A 55 1.39 -2.22 -5.87
CA ILE A 55 0.80 -1.03 -5.24
C ILE A 55 0.86 -1.16 -3.72
N MET A 56 1.18 -0.06 -3.04
CA MET A 56 1.25 0.00 -1.59
C MET A 56 0.09 0.81 -1.01
N GLY A 57 -0.78 0.15 -0.25
CA GLY A 57 -1.92 0.78 0.42
C GLY A 57 -3.04 1.21 -0.53
N ARG A 58 -3.63 2.39 -0.32
CA ARG A 58 -4.72 3.00 -1.14
C ARG A 58 -5.99 2.16 -1.22
N CYS A 59 -6.20 1.24 -0.29
CA CYS A 59 -7.33 0.28 -0.32
C CYS A 59 -7.36 -0.56 -1.60
N ALA A 60 -6.20 -0.77 -2.24
CA ALA A 60 -6.12 -1.43 -3.54
C ALA A 60 -6.67 -2.86 -3.50
N ASP A 61 -6.43 -3.59 -2.42
CA ASP A 61 -6.99 -4.91 -2.15
C ASP A 61 -8.53 -4.91 -2.27
N ALA A 62 -9.19 -3.99 -1.59
CA ALA A 62 -10.64 -3.86 -1.62
C ALA A 62 -11.14 -3.36 -2.98
N ILE A 63 -10.46 -2.40 -3.59
CA ILE A 63 -10.80 -1.86 -4.92
C ILE A 63 -10.76 -2.97 -5.97
N LEU A 64 -9.67 -3.72 -6.04
CA LEU A 64 -9.49 -4.80 -7.01
C LEU A 64 -10.47 -5.94 -6.76
N THR A 65 -10.68 -6.34 -5.50
CA THR A 65 -11.68 -7.35 -5.12
C THR A 65 -13.08 -6.95 -5.60
N ASN A 66 -13.50 -5.72 -5.29
CA ASN A 66 -14.85 -5.23 -5.64
C ASN A 66 -15.08 -5.10 -7.15
N ASN A 67 -13.99 -4.97 -7.92
CA ASN A 67 -14.06 -4.91 -9.39
C ASN A 67 -13.76 -6.26 -10.06
N GLY A 68 -13.61 -7.34 -9.31
CA GLY A 68 -13.35 -8.69 -9.83
C GLY A 68 -12.01 -8.81 -10.56
N ILE A 69 -11.03 -7.96 -10.23
CA ILE A 69 -9.69 -7.97 -10.86
C ILE A 69 -8.76 -8.89 -10.06
N PRO A 70 -8.18 -9.92 -10.68
CA PRO A 70 -7.23 -10.81 -10.01
C PRO A 70 -6.03 -10.06 -9.44
N HIS A 71 -5.69 -10.34 -8.19
CA HIS A 71 -4.56 -9.73 -7.50
C HIS A 71 -4.12 -10.62 -6.33
N ILE A 72 -2.98 -10.29 -5.74
CA ILE A 72 -2.49 -10.91 -4.50
C ILE A 72 -2.37 -9.80 -3.46
N SER A 73 -3.12 -9.93 -2.38
CA SER A 73 -3.15 -8.97 -1.27
C SER A 73 -2.25 -9.44 -0.13
N ILE A 74 -1.29 -8.59 0.27
CA ILE A 74 -0.31 -8.92 1.29
C ILE A 74 -0.32 -7.87 2.40
N TYR A 75 -0.51 -8.31 3.64
CA TYR A 75 -0.37 -7.47 4.82
C TYR A 75 0.95 -7.76 5.53
N ILE A 76 1.84 -6.76 5.54
CA ILE A 76 3.14 -6.85 6.22
C ILE A 76 3.03 -6.16 7.57
N THR A 77 3.35 -6.88 8.63
CA THR A 77 3.32 -6.36 10.00
C THR A 77 4.68 -6.54 10.69
N ALA A 78 4.88 -5.85 11.79
CA ALA A 78 5.98 -6.06 12.72
C ALA A 78 5.59 -5.53 14.11
N PRO A 79 6.13 -6.10 15.22
CA PRO A 79 5.94 -5.59 16.56
C PRO A 79 6.35 -4.13 16.68
N ILE A 80 5.60 -3.37 17.49
CA ILE A 80 5.79 -1.92 17.59
C ILE A 80 7.20 -1.53 18.01
N GLU A 81 7.86 -2.32 18.84
CA GLU A 81 9.22 -2.02 19.31
C GLU A 81 10.25 -2.09 18.18
N GLN A 82 10.13 -3.06 17.29
CA GLN A 82 11.02 -3.20 16.13
C GLN A 82 10.74 -2.10 15.09
N ARG A 83 9.47 -1.74 14.91
CA ARG A 83 9.08 -0.61 14.07
C ARG A 83 9.64 0.72 14.59
N ILE A 84 9.65 0.92 15.93
CA ILE A 84 10.25 2.09 16.57
C ILE A 84 11.76 2.12 16.31
N GLN A 85 12.45 0.99 16.51
CA GLN A 85 13.88 0.89 16.28
C GLN A 85 14.24 1.27 14.84
N ARG A 86 13.54 0.69 13.87
CA ARG A 86 13.72 1.01 12.46
C ARG A 86 13.43 2.50 12.15
N ALA A 87 12.39 3.07 12.74
CA ALA A 87 12.06 4.47 12.53
C ALA A 87 13.17 5.41 13.02
N ILE A 88 13.83 5.06 14.12
CA ILE A 88 14.98 5.81 14.66
C ILE A 88 16.22 5.66 13.75
N GLU A 89 16.48 4.47 13.27
CA GLU A 89 17.62 4.18 12.36
C GLU A 89 17.50 4.98 11.05
N VAL A 90 16.30 5.04 10.49
CA VAL A 90 16.03 5.78 9.24
C VAL A 90 16.00 7.29 9.46
N ASN A 91 15.58 7.75 10.64
CA ASN A 91 15.46 9.17 10.99
C ASN A 91 16.28 9.51 12.23
N SER A 92 17.52 9.91 12.05
CA SER A 92 18.50 10.22 13.09
C SER A 92 18.09 11.31 14.11
N GLY A 93 16.97 12.03 13.89
CA GLY A 93 16.42 13.03 14.80
C GLY A 93 15.23 12.58 15.63
N LEU A 94 14.80 11.31 15.51
CA LEU A 94 13.65 10.79 16.23
C LEU A 94 14.10 10.08 17.52
N ASP A 95 13.62 10.56 18.67
CA ASP A 95 13.71 9.80 19.90
C ASP A 95 12.63 8.70 19.99
N ARG A 96 12.83 7.72 20.86
CA ARG A 96 11.94 6.56 21.03
C ARG A 96 10.49 6.95 21.33
N LYS A 97 10.27 8.00 22.13
CA LYS A 97 8.93 8.46 22.51
C LYS A 97 8.21 9.10 21.31
N LYS A 98 8.92 9.94 20.57
CA LYS A 98 8.40 10.57 19.34
C LYS A 98 8.12 9.53 18.26
N ALA A 99 9.04 8.57 18.05
CA ALA A 99 8.86 7.48 17.10
C ALA A 99 7.60 6.64 17.42
N ARG A 100 7.42 6.25 18.69
CA ARG A 100 6.22 5.53 19.14
C ARG A 100 4.94 6.31 18.90
N HIS A 101 4.93 7.59 19.25
CA HIS A 101 3.75 8.46 19.04
C HIS A 101 3.43 8.61 17.54
N PHE A 102 4.44 8.85 16.74
CA PHE A 102 4.31 8.97 15.29
C PHE A 102 3.72 7.71 14.66
N LEU A 103 4.28 6.53 14.97
CA LEU A 103 3.80 5.26 14.43
C LEU A 103 2.35 4.96 14.83
N LYS A 104 1.99 5.16 16.11
CA LYS A 104 0.59 4.99 16.56
C LYS A 104 -0.38 5.93 15.84
N LYS A 105 0.02 7.19 15.64
CA LYS A 105 -0.79 8.17 14.90
C LYS A 105 -0.96 7.75 13.43
N LEU A 106 0.11 7.25 12.82
CA LEU A 106 0.10 6.76 11.43
C LEU A 106 -0.82 5.55 11.28
N ASP A 107 -0.70 4.55 12.16
CA ASP A 107 -1.55 3.37 12.16
C ASP A 107 -3.04 3.74 12.31
N LYS A 108 -3.34 4.65 13.24
CA LYS A 108 -4.71 5.15 13.43
C LYS A 108 -5.25 5.84 12.16
N LYS A 109 -4.41 6.62 11.48
CA LYS A 109 -4.78 7.27 10.21
C LYS A 109 -5.05 6.24 9.11
N HIS A 110 -4.17 5.25 8.97
CA HIS A 110 -4.34 4.18 7.97
C HIS A 110 -5.60 3.35 8.25
N ALA A 111 -5.80 2.92 9.49
CA ALA A 111 -6.99 2.17 9.88
C ALA A 111 -8.27 2.99 9.63
N HIS A 112 -8.29 4.27 10.00
CA HIS A 112 -9.45 5.14 9.76
C HIS A 112 -9.78 5.26 8.27
N TYR A 113 -8.77 5.53 7.43
CA TYR A 113 -8.93 5.66 5.99
C TYR A 113 -9.43 4.36 5.36
N TYR A 114 -8.78 3.24 5.67
CA TYR A 114 -9.16 1.93 5.13
C TYR A 114 -10.57 1.53 5.57
N ASN A 115 -10.87 1.63 6.87
CA ASN A 115 -12.16 1.23 7.39
C ASN A 115 -13.30 2.09 6.81
N PHE A 116 -13.06 3.39 6.63
CA PHE A 116 -14.03 4.32 6.07
C PHE A 116 -14.39 3.98 4.61
N TYR A 117 -13.38 3.80 3.75
CA TYR A 117 -13.61 3.57 2.32
C TYR A 117 -13.97 2.13 1.97
N THR A 118 -13.60 1.16 2.77
CA THR A 118 -13.81 -0.26 2.44
C THR A 118 -14.91 -0.94 3.25
N GLY A 119 -15.29 -0.36 4.39
CA GLY A 119 -16.16 -1.02 5.37
C GLY A 119 -15.50 -2.20 6.08
N ARG A 120 -14.21 -2.47 5.83
CA ARG A 120 -13.45 -3.58 6.40
C ARG A 120 -12.54 -3.08 7.52
N SER A 121 -12.11 -3.98 8.40
CA SER A 121 -11.13 -3.65 9.45
C SER A 121 -9.70 -3.77 8.93
N TRP A 122 -8.94 -2.68 8.96
CA TRP A 122 -7.52 -2.68 8.57
C TRP A 122 -6.70 -3.65 9.42
N GLY A 123 -5.86 -4.45 8.77
CA GLY A 123 -5.02 -5.45 9.45
C GLY A 123 -5.74 -6.72 9.91
N ASN A 124 -7.03 -6.88 9.61
CA ASN A 124 -7.70 -8.15 9.83
C ASN A 124 -7.23 -9.17 8.81
N ALA A 125 -6.65 -10.28 9.28
CA ALA A 125 -6.06 -11.31 8.44
C ALA A 125 -7.02 -11.88 7.38
N ASN A 126 -8.32 -11.90 7.66
CA ASN A 126 -9.33 -12.38 6.72
C ASN A 126 -9.49 -11.51 5.45
N ASN A 127 -8.89 -10.32 5.44
CA ASN A 127 -8.95 -9.43 4.30
C ASN A 127 -7.81 -9.62 3.30
N TYR A 128 -6.81 -10.47 3.63
CA TYR A 128 -5.57 -10.59 2.85
C TYR A 128 -5.26 -12.04 2.53
N ASP A 129 -4.63 -12.28 1.38
CA ASP A 129 -4.17 -13.62 0.97
C ASP A 129 -2.96 -14.07 1.79
N LEU A 130 -2.12 -13.11 2.22
CA LEU A 130 -0.96 -13.35 3.06
C LEU A 130 -0.83 -12.28 4.14
N CYS A 131 -0.65 -12.71 5.38
CA CYS A 131 -0.20 -11.85 6.48
C CYS A 131 1.17 -12.31 6.98
N ILE A 132 2.18 -11.44 6.94
CA ILE A 132 3.54 -11.79 7.31
C ILE A 132 4.11 -10.84 8.34
N ASN A 133 4.73 -11.40 9.39
CA ASN A 133 5.53 -10.66 10.36
C ASN A 133 6.97 -10.54 9.86
N SER A 134 7.31 -9.41 9.25
CA SER A 134 8.65 -9.16 8.71
C SER A 134 9.76 -9.14 9.77
N ALA A 135 9.41 -8.98 11.02
CA ALA A 135 10.38 -9.03 12.12
C ALA A 135 10.93 -10.45 12.39
N SER A 136 10.17 -11.48 12.06
CA SER A 136 10.57 -12.87 12.25
C SER A 136 11.60 -13.35 11.21
N TYR A 137 11.56 -12.76 10.02
CA TYR A 137 12.35 -13.20 8.87
C TYR A 137 13.37 -12.17 8.40
N GLY A 138 13.32 -10.95 8.94
CA GLY A 138 14.01 -9.79 8.37
C GLY A 138 13.39 -9.35 7.04
N ILE A 139 13.94 -8.29 6.46
CA ILE A 139 13.42 -7.73 5.19
C ILE A 139 13.69 -8.70 4.05
N ASP A 140 14.94 -9.13 3.90
CA ASP A 140 15.35 -9.99 2.79
C ASP A 140 14.64 -11.34 2.83
N GLY A 141 14.55 -11.98 4.01
CA GLY A 141 13.80 -13.23 4.17
C GLY A 141 12.30 -13.08 3.91
N THR A 142 11.72 -11.92 4.22
CA THR A 142 10.32 -11.60 3.89
C THR A 142 10.14 -11.47 2.38
N VAL A 143 11.06 -10.80 1.70
CA VAL A 143 11.05 -10.66 0.23
C VAL A 143 11.18 -12.02 -0.44
N ASP A 144 12.14 -12.85 -0.02
CA ASP A 144 12.33 -14.19 -0.57
C ASP A 144 11.09 -15.07 -0.40
N PHE A 145 10.45 -15.01 0.78
CA PHE A 145 9.22 -15.73 1.03
C PHE A 145 8.10 -15.29 0.09
N ILE A 146 7.90 -13.98 -0.07
CA ILE A 146 6.88 -13.43 -0.98
C ILE A 146 7.16 -13.87 -2.42
N LEU A 147 8.42 -13.77 -2.88
CA LEU A 147 8.79 -14.17 -4.24
C LEU A 147 8.51 -15.65 -4.51
N ARG A 148 8.78 -16.52 -3.54
CA ARG A 148 8.44 -17.96 -3.63
C ARG A 148 6.94 -18.17 -3.72
N MET A 149 6.17 -17.48 -2.87
CA MET A 149 4.72 -17.58 -2.85
C MET A 149 4.09 -17.20 -4.21
N ILE A 150 4.59 -16.13 -4.85
CA ILE A 150 4.07 -15.69 -6.17
C ILE A 150 4.68 -16.47 -7.36
N GLY A 151 5.47 -17.53 -7.10
CA GLY A 151 6.05 -18.36 -8.14
C GLY A 151 7.21 -17.72 -8.92
N ARG A 152 7.78 -16.63 -8.44
CA ARG A 152 8.94 -15.94 -9.03
C ARG A 152 10.25 -16.30 -8.31
N ASP A 153 10.43 -17.56 -7.92
CA ASP A 153 11.65 -18.03 -7.27
C ASP A 153 12.81 -18.04 -8.26
N LYS A 154 13.93 -17.40 -7.89
CA LYS A 154 15.14 -17.34 -8.73
C LYS A 154 15.79 -18.71 -8.93
N ASP A 155 15.50 -19.68 -8.06
CA ASP A 155 16.14 -21.00 -8.09
C ASP A 155 15.55 -21.96 -9.14
N LYS A 156 14.39 -21.66 -9.74
CA LYS A 156 13.83 -22.46 -10.84
C LYS A 156 14.53 -22.29 -12.18
N LYS A 157 15.43 -21.31 -12.34
CA LYS A 157 16.18 -21.06 -13.58
C LYS A 157 17.47 -21.87 -13.75
N LYS A 158 17.79 -22.77 -12.82
CA LYS A 158 19.03 -23.59 -12.89
C LYS A 158 18.80 -25.07 -13.15
N SER A 159 17.57 -25.50 -13.42
CA SER A 159 17.25 -26.92 -13.64
C SER A 159 16.53 -27.20 -14.99
N GLU A 160 16.76 -26.37 -16.01
CA GLU A 160 16.47 -26.68 -17.42
C GLU A 160 17.73 -26.62 -18.27
#